data_2e5bd350747df9d8246eae9026479a9d
#
_entry.id   2e5bd350747df9d8246eae9026479a9d
#
_cell.length_a   1.000
_cell.length_b   1.000
_cell.length_c   1.000
_cell.angle_alpha   90.00
_cell.angle_beta   90.00
_cell.angle_gamma   90.00
#
_symmetry.space_group_name_H-M   'P 1'
#
loop_
_entity.id
_entity.type
_entity.pdbx_description
1 polymer ?
#
loop_
_entity_poly.entity_id
_entity_poly.type
_entity_poly.pdbx_seq_one_letter_code
_entity_poly.pdbx_strand_id
1 'polypeptide(L)'
;MSRSDVLVDADWVEAHIGQPGYVIVEVDEDTSAYDKGHIPSAIKVDWKKDLQDPVRRDFVDKAGFEALLSERGISNDDTVILYGGNNNWFAAYAYWYFRLYGHQNVVLLDGGRKKWELDSRQLTTDVPARAKTSYTASDQDSSLRALRDEVVAAIGKRNLVDVRSPDEFAGRLLAPAHLPQEQAQRGGHIPTARNVPWSKAANEDGTFRSDSELEALYKDEARLDFGKDTIAYCRIGERSAHTWFVLHEILGLPNVKNYDGSWTEYGSLVGVPIELGDAR
;
A
#
# COMPACT_ATOMS: atom_id res chain seq x y z
N MET A 1 7.14 13.50 9.16
CA MET A 1 7.45 13.76 7.74
C MET A 1 6.37 14.67 7.20
N SER A 2 6.67 15.50 6.22
CA SER A 2 5.67 16.29 5.51
C SER A 2 5.23 15.54 4.25
N ARG A 3 4.09 15.92 3.68
CA ARG A 3 3.61 15.37 2.40
C ARG A 3 4.69 15.42 1.31
N SER A 4 5.44 16.51 1.23
CA SER A 4 6.52 16.70 0.25
C SER A 4 7.74 15.80 0.48
N ASP A 5 7.87 15.17 1.64
CA ASP A 5 8.96 14.24 1.92
C ASP A 5 8.67 12.83 1.34
N VAL A 6 7.39 12.53 1.05
CA VAL A 6 6.93 11.19 0.66
C VAL A 6 6.20 11.14 -0.68
N LEU A 7 5.78 12.30 -1.21
CA LEU A 7 5.12 12.43 -2.50
C LEU A 7 5.89 13.38 -3.41
N VAL A 8 6.08 12.97 -4.66
CA VAL A 8 6.72 13.74 -5.72
C VAL A 8 5.79 13.84 -6.93
N ASP A 9 5.84 14.95 -7.64
CA ASP A 9 5.07 15.12 -8.87
C ASP A 9 5.78 14.56 -10.11
N ALA A 10 5.07 14.56 -11.23
CA ALA A 10 5.59 14.01 -12.47
C ALA A 10 6.76 14.85 -13.05
N ASP A 11 6.79 16.16 -12.83
CA ASP A 11 7.90 17.04 -13.30
C ASP A 11 9.18 16.67 -12.53
N TRP A 12 9.06 16.48 -11.23
CA TRP A 12 10.17 16.06 -10.41
C TRP A 12 10.70 14.67 -10.84
N VAL A 13 9.80 13.69 -11.08
CA VAL A 13 10.23 12.36 -11.54
C VAL A 13 10.92 12.45 -12.91
N GLU A 14 10.35 13.21 -13.85
CA GLU A 14 10.93 13.39 -15.19
C GLU A 14 12.34 13.98 -15.14
N ALA A 15 12.58 14.93 -14.23
CA ALA A 15 13.90 15.50 -14.01
C ALA A 15 14.94 14.52 -13.44
N HIS A 16 14.50 13.40 -12.85
CA HIS A 16 15.38 12.40 -12.23
C HIS A 16 15.50 11.09 -13.02
N ILE A 17 14.86 11.00 -14.21
CA ILE A 17 14.97 9.82 -15.09
C ILE A 17 16.45 9.56 -15.43
N GLY A 18 16.92 8.34 -15.12
CA GLY A 18 18.28 7.89 -15.43
C GLY A 18 19.40 8.56 -14.63
N GLN A 19 19.07 9.38 -13.63
CA GLN A 19 20.10 9.98 -12.78
C GLN A 19 20.65 8.96 -11.76
N PRO A 20 21.96 8.98 -11.48
CA PRO A 20 22.54 8.17 -10.41
C PRO A 20 21.89 8.48 -9.04
N GLY A 21 21.69 7.44 -8.21
CA GLY A 21 21.07 7.58 -6.90
C GLY A 21 19.54 7.63 -6.91
N TYR A 22 18.91 7.52 -8.09
CA TYR A 22 17.44 7.45 -8.24
C TYR A 22 17.03 6.18 -8.97
N VAL A 23 16.05 5.48 -8.42
CA VAL A 23 15.53 4.25 -9.01
C VAL A 23 14.02 4.33 -9.11
N ILE A 24 13.50 4.40 -10.33
CA ILE A 24 12.06 4.38 -10.58
C ILE A 24 11.62 2.91 -10.63
N VAL A 25 10.57 2.57 -9.88
CA VAL A 25 10.09 1.19 -9.73
C VAL A 25 8.59 1.14 -9.96
N GLU A 26 8.17 0.36 -10.96
CA GLU A 26 6.77 0.09 -11.18
C GLU A 26 6.30 -1.12 -10.39
N VAL A 27 5.25 -0.92 -9.61
CA VAL A 27 4.53 -1.98 -8.89
C VAL A 27 3.04 -1.83 -9.16
N ASP A 28 2.51 -2.66 -10.04
CA ASP A 28 1.13 -2.56 -10.52
C ASP A 28 0.30 -3.81 -10.17
N GLU A 29 -1.02 -3.65 -10.06
CA GLU A 29 -1.97 -4.76 -9.96
C GLU A 29 -1.88 -5.65 -11.21
N ASP A 30 -1.95 -5.05 -12.39
CA ASP A 30 -1.66 -5.70 -13.67
C ASP A 30 -0.14 -5.79 -13.86
N THR A 31 0.44 -6.90 -13.44
CA THR A 31 1.89 -7.12 -13.58
C THR A 31 2.39 -7.11 -15.03
N SER A 32 1.49 -7.09 -16.03
CA SER A 32 1.83 -6.96 -17.45
C SER A 32 1.81 -5.50 -17.94
N ALA A 33 1.39 -4.54 -17.13
CA ALA A 33 1.30 -3.14 -17.53
C ALA A 33 2.67 -2.58 -17.91
N TYR A 34 3.71 -2.90 -17.15
CA TYR A 34 5.09 -2.51 -17.42
C TYR A 34 5.55 -2.90 -18.85
N ASP A 35 5.22 -4.12 -19.28
CA ASP A 35 5.67 -4.66 -20.57
C ASP A 35 4.99 -3.97 -21.77
N LYS A 36 3.83 -3.34 -21.54
CA LYS A 36 3.09 -2.55 -22.54
C LYS A 36 3.63 -1.12 -22.66
N GLY A 37 4.30 -0.64 -21.65
CA GLY A 37 4.92 0.68 -21.57
C GLY A 37 5.10 1.12 -20.14
N HIS A 38 6.24 1.70 -19.80
CA HIS A 38 6.60 2.16 -18.47
C HIS A 38 7.37 3.49 -18.55
N ILE A 39 7.51 4.17 -17.41
CA ILE A 39 8.31 5.40 -17.30
C ILE A 39 9.76 5.08 -17.70
N PRO A 40 10.42 5.89 -18.57
CA PRO A 40 11.79 5.62 -18.95
C PRO A 40 12.71 5.41 -17.74
N SER A 41 13.62 4.46 -17.83
CA SER A 41 14.51 3.97 -16.76
C SER A 41 13.84 3.22 -15.60
N ALA A 42 12.52 3.09 -15.57
CA ALA A 42 11.85 2.32 -14.53
C ALA A 42 12.17 0.82 -14.63
N ILE A 43 12.29 0.18 -13.47
CA ILE A 43 12.37 -1.27 -13.32
C ILE A 43 11.03 -1.81 -12.83
N LYS A 44 10.79 -3.11 -13.06
CA LYS A 44 9.57 -3.80 -12.62
C LYS A 44 9.81 -4.55 -11.31
N VAL A 45 8.85 -4.46 -10.40
CA VAL A 45 8.67 -5.39 -9.28
C VAL A 45 7.29 -6.03 -9.42
N ASP A 46 7.25 -7.33 -9.60
CA ASP A 46 6.01 -8.12 -9.70
C ASP A 46 5.57 -8.49 -8.27
N TRP A 47 4.51 -7.85 -7.79
CA TRP A 47 4.08 -8.03 -6.41
C TRP A 47 3.75 -9.48 -6.03
N LYS A 48 3.29 -10.28 -6.99
CA LYS A 48 2.94 -11.70 -6.75
C LYS A 48 4.18 -12.58 -6.61
N LYS A 49 5.20 -12.32 -7.42
CA LYS A 49 6.42 -13.13 -7.48
C LYS A 49 7.49 -12.64 -6.54
N ASP A 50 7.63 -11.31 -6.45
CA ASP A 50 8.77 -10.67 -5.80
C ASP A 50 8.48 -10.28 -4.35
N LEU A 51 7.20 -9.98 -4.01
CA LEU A 51 6.83 -9.46 -2.68
C LEU A 51 6.09 -10.47 -1.80
N GLN A 52 5.78 -11.66 -2.29
CA GLN A 52 5.08 -12.72 -1.54
C GLN A 52 5.99 -13.89 -1.27
N ASP A 53 5.81 -14.56 -0.11
CA ASP A 53 6.42 -15.87 0.14
C ASP A 53 5.73 -16.92 -0.75
N PRO A 54 6.50 -17.73 -1.50
CA PRO A 54 5.89 -18.66 -2.46
C PRO A 54 5.20 -19.88 -1.82
N VAL A 55 5.40 -20.11 -0.52
CA VAL A 55 4.90 -21.30 0.19
C VAL A 55 3.93 -20.91 1.29
N ARG A 56 4.30 -19.95 2.11
CA ARG A 56 3.46 -19.48 3.22
C ARG A 56 2.65 -18.28 2.78
N ARG A 57 1.46 -18.13 3.35
CA ARG A 57 0.72 -16.89 3.22
C ARG A 57 1.36 -15.81 4.09
N ASP A 58 2.45 -15.27 3.61
CA ASP A 58 3.20 -14.17 4.19
C ASP A 58 3.85 -13.38 3.04
N PHE A 59 4.42 -12.25 3.34
CA PHE A 59 5.23 -11.54 2.36
C PHE A 59 6.70 -11.98 2.44
N VAL A 60 7.50 -11.53 1.47
CA VAL A 60 8.93 -11.81 1.39
C VAL A 60 9.62 -11.46 2.70
N ASP A 61 10.47 -12.35 3.19
CA ASP A 61 11.26 -12.11 4.39
C ASP A 61 12.44 -11.16 4.13
N LYS A 62 13.17 -10.81 5.20
CA LYS A 62 14.33 -9.91 5.14
C LYS A 62 15.34 -10.35 4.10
N ALA A 63 15.73 -11.62 4.11
CA ALA A 63 16.73 -12.15 3.19
C ALA A 63 16.25 -12.12 1.74
N GLY A 64 14.98 -12.46 1.51
CA GLY A 64 14.35 -12.35 0.20
C GLY A 64 14.25 -10.91 -0.28
N PHE A 65 13.94 -9.96 0.60
CA PHE A 65 13.90 -8.55 0.27
C PHE A 65 15.29 -7.99 -0.09
N GLU A 66 16.33 -8.36 0.70
CA GLU A 66 17.73 -8.02 0.39
C GLU A 66 18.18 -8.57 -0.97
N ALA A 67 17.85 -9.83 -1.25
CA ALA A 67 18.16 -10.46 -2.52
C ALA A 67 17.43 -9.79 -3.70
N LEU A 68 16.15 -9.48 -3.54
CA LEU A 68 15.34 -8.78 -4.54
C LEU A 68 15.94 -7.42 -4.89
N LEU A 69 16.20 -6.57 -3.90
CA LEU A 69 16.71 -5.23 -4.15
C LEU A 69 18.13 -5.25 -4.73
N SER A 70 18.98 -6.16 -4.24
CA SER A 70 20.32 -6.36 -4.78
C SER A 70 20.27 -6.77 -6.26
N GLU A 71 19.41 -7.72 -6.62
CA GLU A 71 19.24 -8.19 -8.00
C GLU A 71 18.70 -7.10 -8.92
N ARG A 72 17.79 -6.26 -8.41
CA ARG A 72 17.20 -5.12 -9.13
C ARG A 72 18.15 -3.92 -9.22
N GLY A 73 19.35 -4.00 -8.63
CA GLY A 73 20.35 -2.93 -8.66
C GLY A 73 19.96 -1.70 -7.84
N ILE A 74 19.26 -1.91 -6.72
CA ILE A 74 18.91 -0.88 -5.75
C ILE A 74 19.94 -0.92 -4.62
N SER A 75 20.48 0.24 -4.25
CA SER A 75 21.41 0.41 -3.13
C SER A 75 20.71 1.05 -1.94
N ASN A 76 21.28 0.91 -0.75
CA ASN A 76 20.73 1.49 0.48
C ASN A 76 20.60 3.03 0.44
N ASP A 77 21.48 3.69 -0.31
CA ASP A 77 21.51 5.14 -0.43
C ASP A 77 20.65 5.69 -1.58
N ASP A 78 20.07 4.82 -2.42
CA ASP A 78 19.22 5.24 -3.52
C ASP A 78 17.90 5.81 -3.02
N THR A 79 17.41 6.85 -3.70
CA THR A 79 16.02 7.27 -3.58
C THR A 79 15.15 6.41 -4.51
N VAL A 80 14.26 5.64 -3.92
CA VAL A 80 13.34 4.77 -4.66
C VAL A 80 12.04 5.51 -4.92
N ILE A 81 11.67 5.63 -6.20
CA ILE A 81 10.46 6.30 -6.67
C ILE A 81 9.48 5.22 -7.11
N LEU A 82 8.45 4.99 -6.32
CA LEU A 82 7.44 3.97 -6.59
C LEU A 82 6.26 4.56 -7.34
N TYR A 83 5.74 3.83 -8.32
CA TYR A 83 4.49 4.16 -9.00
C TYR A 83 3.78 2.90 -9.50
N GLY A 84 2.49 3.04 -9.78
CA GLY A 84 1.67 1.98 -10.36
C GLY A 84 0.35 2.52 -10.89
N GLY A 85 -0.45 1.64 -11.44
CA GLY A 85 -1.82 1.92 -11.85
C GLY A 85 -2.78 1.99 -10.67
N ASN A 86 -4.06 2.14 -10.99
CA ASN A 86 -5.16 2.09 -10.03
C ASN A 86 -4.90 2.93 -8.76
N ASN A 87 -4.61 4.24 -8.96
CA ASN A 87 -4.33 5.22 -7.88
C ASN A 87 -3.15 4.81 -6.97
N ASN A 88 -2.08 4.25 -7.51
CA ASN A 88 -0.89 3.82 -6.77
C ASN A 88 -1.14 2.71 -5.73
N TRP A 89 -2.20 1.96 -5.86
CA TRP A 89 -2.58 0.95 -4.88
C TRP A 89 -1.41 0.00 -4.52
N PHE A 90 -0.86 -0.70 -5.51
CA PHE A 90 0.27 -1.62 -5.26
C PHE A 90 1.61 -0.91 -5.05
N ALA A 91 1.78 0.30 -5.57
CA ALA A 91 2.94 1.12 -5.26
C ALA A 91 2.97 1.51 -3.77
N ALA A 92 1.83 1.87 -3.19
CA ALA A 92 1.71 2.14 -1.75
C ALA A 92 1.93 0.87 -0.90
N TYR A 93 1.53 -0.30 -1.43
CA TYR A 93 1.82 -1.58 -0.79
C TYR A 93 3.32 -1.86 -0.77
N ALA A 94 4.03 -1.68 -1.90
CA ALA A 94 5.47 -1.80 -1.96
C ALA A 94 6.16 -0.75 -1.06
N TYR A 95 5.68 0.50 -1.05
CA TYR A 95 6.19 1.55 -0.16
C TYR A 95 6.20 1.08 1.31
N TRP A 96 5.10 0.46 1.75
CA TRP A 96 5.00 -0.08 3.11
C TRP A 96 6.07 -1.15 3.38
N TYR A 97 6.43 -2.03 2.40
CA TYR A 97 7.54 -2.97 2.55
C TYR A 97 8.89 -2.29 2.70
N PHE A 98 9.17 -1.26 1.89
CA PHE A 98 10.41 -0.49 2.01
C PHE A 98 10.54 0.11 3.41
N ARG A 99 9.47 0.71 3.92
CA ARG A 99 9.44 1.28 5.28
C ARG A 99 9.60 0.20 6.34
N LEU A 100 8.93 -0.93 6.18
CA LEU A 100 8.97 -2.06 7.11
C LEU A 100 10.39 -2.64 7.26
N TYR A 101 11.17 -2.66 6.18
CA TYR A 101 12.56 -3.12 6.15
C TYR A 101 13.60 -2.00 6.27
N GLY A 102 13.18 -0.81 6.66
CA GLY A 102 14.06 0.28 7.08
C GLY A 102 14.61 1.16 5.97
N HIS A 103 14.15 1.03 4.71
CA HIS A 103 14.54 1.94 3.63
C HIS A 103 13.81 3.27 3.79
N GLN A 104 14.58 4.34 4.08
CA GLN A 104 13.99 5.65 4.39
C GLN A 104 13.76 6.50 3.14
N ASN A 105 14.64 6.40 2.14
CA ASN A 105 14.62 7.23 0.94
C ASN A 105 13.65 6.64 -0.11
N VAL A 106 12.37 6.57 0.22
CA VAL A 106 11.33 6.06 -0.67
C VAL A 106 10.20 7.07 -0.80
N VAL A 107 9.75 7.31 -2.02
CA VAL A 107 8.67 8.26 -2.35
C VAL A 107 7.69 7.63 -3.33
N LEU A 108 6.45 8.13 -3.35
CA LEU A 108 5.46 7.80 -4.38
C LEU A 108 5.36 8.93 -5.41
N LEU A 109 5.25 8.57 -6.69
CA LEU A 109 4.79 9.48 -7.74
C LEU A 109 3.30 9.78 -7.52
N ASP A 110 2.94 11.00 -7.15
CA ASP A 110 1.54 11.40 -6.94
C ASP A 110 0.72 11.26 -8.24
N GLY A 111 -0.37 10.52 -8.17
CA GLY A 111 -1.17 10.15 -9.34
C GLY A 111 -0.69 8.92 -10.11
N GLY A 112 0.51 8.44 -9.86
CA GLY A 112 1.08 7.23 -10.45
C GLY A 112 1.02 7.18 -11.97
N ARG A 113 0.87 5.98 -12.53
CA ARG A 113 0.73 5.74 -13.97
C ARG A 113 -0.42 6.53 -14.59
N LYS A 114 -1.56 6.61 -13.90
CA LYS A 114 -2.75 7.28 -14.42
C LYS A 114 -2.50 8.74 -14.73
N LYS A 115 -1.92 9.48 -13.79
CA LYS A 115 -1.59 10.89 -13.98
C LYS A 115 -0.53 11.09 -15.04
N TRP A 116 0.50 10.24 -15.06
CA TRP A 116 1.55 10.26 -16.08
C TRP A 116 0.99 10.14 -17.49
N GLU A 117 0.05 9.20 -17.70
CA GLU A 117 -0.62 8.98 -18.99
C GLU A 117 -1.59 10.13 -19.34
N LEU A 118 -2.37 10.65 -18.38
CA LEU A 118 -3.25 11.79 -18.59
C LEU A 118 -2.49 13.05 -19.00
N ASP A 119 -1.29 13.24 -18.48
CA ASP A 119 -0.40 14.35 -18.84
C ASP A 119 0.36 14.07 -20.16
N SER A 120 0.06 12.96 -20.85
CA SER A 120 0.68 12.55 -22.12
C SER A 120 2.20 12.47 -22.05
N ARG A 121 2.75 12.06 -20.92
CA ARG A 121 4.21 11.93 -20.72
C ARG A 121 4.73 10.65 -21.38
N GLN A 122 6.02 10.67 -21.68
CA GLN A 122 6.66 9.58 -22.42
C GLN A 122 6.62 8.26 -21.65
N LEU A 123 6.27 7.18 -22.36
CA LEU A 123 6.46 5.79 -21.94
C LEU A 123 7.43 5.10 -22.91
N THR A 124 8.10 4.06 -22.44
CA THR A 124 8.99 3.21 -23.22
C THR A 124 8.74 1.75 -22.91
N THR A 125 9.21 0.88 -23.79
CA THR A 125 9.32 -0.57 -23.55
C THR A 125 10.76 -1.03 -23.34
N ASP A 126 11.71 -0.08 -23.30
CA ASP A 126 13.14 -0.36 -23.13
C ASP A 126 13.43 -0.70 -21.67
N VAL A 127 13.81 -1.94 -21.40
CA VAL A 127 14.15 -2.40 -20.04
C VAL A 127 15.55 -1.92 -19.67
N PRO A 128 15.72 -1.12 -18.61
CA PRO A 128 17.02 -0.61 -18.22
C PRO A 128 17.92 -1.73 -17.70
N ALA A 129 19.18 -1.75 -18.17
CA ALA A 129 20.20 -2.62 -17.59
C ALA A 129 20.77 -1.97 -16.32
N ARG A 130 20.65 -2.66 -15.17
CA ARG A 130 21.23 -2.21 -13.90
C ARG A 130 22.22 -3.26 -13.38
N ALA A 131 23.36 -2.81 -12.88
CA ALA A 131 24.29 -3.69 -12.19
C ALA A 131 23.71 -4.13 -10.85
N LYS A 132 23.96 -5.37 -10.45
CA LYS A 132 23.60 -5.84 -9.12
C LYS A 132 24.33 -5.04 -8.03
N THR A 133 23.67 -4.88 -6.91
CA THR A 133 24.21 -4.20 -5.72
C THR A 133 24.35 -5.17 -4.54
N SER A 134 24.72 -4.65 -3.40
CA SER A 134 24.68 -5.36 -2.12
C SER A 134 23.78 -4.58 -1.17
N TYR A 135 22.49 -4.91 -1.17
CA TYR A 135 21.50 -4.25 -0.32
C TYR A 135 21.41 -4.95 1.04
N THR A 136 21.30 -4.18 2.11
CA THR A 136 21.10 -4.69 3.47
C THR A 136 19.84 -4.08 4.07
N ALA A 137 18.90 -4.93 4.49
CA ALA A 137 17.68 -4.52 5.14
C ALA A 137 17.81 -4.49 6.67
N SER A 138 16.97 -3.70 7.32
CA SER A 138 16.76 -3.81 8.77
C SER A 138 15.84 -4.99 9.09
N ASP A 139 15.77 -5.38 10.35
CA ASP A 139 14.67 -6.24 10.81
C ASP A 139 13.34 -5.52 10.67
N GLN A 140 12.25 -6.28 10.52
CA GLN A 140 10.93 -5.72 10.35
C GLN A 140 10.57 -4.77 11.50
N ASP A 141 10.13 -3.56 11.15
CA ASP A 141 9.57 -2.61 12.12
C ASP A 141 8.15 -3.05 12.52
N SER A 142 8.05 -3.67 13.68
CA SER A 142 6.78 -4.15 14.24
C SER A 142 5.80 -3.01 14.58
N SER A 143 6.24 -1.74 14.57
CA SER A 143 5.35 -0.60 14.75
C SER A 143 4.47 -0.30 13.53
N LEU A 144 4.81 -0.86 12.36
CA LEU A 144 4.10 -0.63 11.10
C LEU A 144 3.15 -1.76 10.71
N ARG A 145 3.29 -2.95 11.31
CA ARG A 145 2.47 -4.14 11.04
C ARG A 145 1.65 -4.54 12.24
N ALA A 146 0.35 -4.77 12.06
CA ALA A 146 -0.51 -5.40 13.05
C ALA A 146 -0.66 -6.90 12.73
N LEU A 147 -0.64 -7.73 13.76
CA LEU A 147 -0.91 -9.15 13.67
C LEU A 147 -2.29 -9.48 14.26
N ARG A 148 -2.84 -10.63 13.89
CA ARG A 148 -4.18 -11.10 14.27
C ARG A 148 -4.56 -10.85 15.73
N ASP A 149 -3.70 -11.27 16.66
CA ASP A 149 -4.01 -11.18 18.09
C ASP A 149 -4.07 -9.72 18.59
N GLU A 150 -3.22 -8.85 18.01
CA GLU A 150 -3.27 -7.41 18.26
C GLU A 150 -4.57 -6.79 17.75
N VAL A 151 -5.02 -7.22 16.56
CA VAL A 151 -6.28 -6.75 15.97
C VAL A 151 -7.49 -7.15 16.82
N VAL A 152 -7.54 -8.39 17.28
CA VAL A 152 -8.61 -8.85 18.20
C VAL A 152 -8.60 -8.05 19.51
N ALA A 153 -7.42 -7.78 20.06
CA ALA A 153 -7.28 -6.98 21.29
C ALA A 153 -7.62 -5.49 21.10
N ALA A 154 -7.58 -4.99 19.86
CA ALA A 154 -7.87 -3.59 19.53
C ALA A 154 -9.38 -3.27 19.46
N ILE A 155 -10.25 -4.27 19.36
CA ILE A 155 -11.70 -4.09 19.23
C ILE A 155 -12.24 -3.23 20.40
N GLY A 156 -12.92 -2.13 20.05
CA GLY A 156 -13.48 -1.17 21.00
C GLY A 156 -12.46 -0.29 21.75
N LYS A 157 -11.15 -0.43 21.48
CA LYS A 157 -10.09 0.33 22.16
C LYS A 157 -9.33 1.26 21.23
N ARG A 158 -9.06 0.82 20.00
CA ARG A 158 -8.33 1.57 18.97
C ARG A 158 -9.23 1.86 17.78
N ASN A 159 -8.80 2.75 16.90
CA ASN A 159 -9.45 2.89 15.60
C ASN A 159 -9.19 1.63 14.76
N LEU A 160 -10.22 1.06 14.19
CA LEU A 160 -10.17 0.02 13.18
C LEU A 160 -10.76 0.58 11.89
N VAL A 161 -10.02 0.57 10.79
CA VAL A 161 -10.43 1.14 9.51
C VAL A 161 -10.51 0.02 8.47
N ASP A 162 -11.74 -0.33 8.09
CA ASP A 162 -11.99 -1.23 6.97
C ASP A 162 -12.04 -0.43 5.67
N VAL A 163 -11.10 -0.65 4.79
CA VAL A 163 -10.97 0.13 3.57
C VAL A 163 -11.58 -0.55 2.34
N ARG A 164 -12.28 -1.67 2.56
CA ARG A 164 -13.01 -2.40 1.51
C ARG A 164 -14.27 -1.63 1.08
N SER A 165 -14.91 -2.12 0.04
CA SER A 165 -16.20 -1.58 -0.40
C SER A 165 -17.28 -1.72 0.70
N PRO A 166 -18.34 -0.89 0.67
CA PRO A 166 -19.47 -1.02 1.59
C PRO A 166 -20.13 -2.40 1.56
N ASP A 167 -20.17 -3.05 0.40
CA ASP A 167 -20.75 -4.40 0.28
C ASP A 167 -19.88 -5.49 0.90
N GLU A 168 -18.54 -5.38 0.78
CA GLU A 168 -17.62 -6.25 1.50
C GLU A 168 -17.75 -6.05 3.02
N PHE A 169 -17.79 -4.79 3.47
CA PHE A 169 -17.96 -4.43 4.88
C PHE A 169 -19.26 -4.98 5.47
N ALA A 170 -20.37 -4.79 4.78
CA ALA A 170 -21.68 -5.26 5.24
C ALA A 170 -21.87 -6.78 5.18
N GLY A 171 -20.94 -7.50 4.57
CA GLY A 171 -21.01 -8.96 4.40
C GLY A 171 -21.87 -9.42 3.23
N ARG A 172 -22.30 -8.52 2.35
CA ARG A 172 -23.02 -8.86 1.11
C ARG A 172 -22.11 -9.44 0.05
N LEU A 173 -20.82 -9.10 0.10
CA LEU A 173 -19.80 -9.56 -0.82
C LEU A 173 -18.59 -10.09 -0.03
N LEU A 174 -18.05 -11.24 -0.42
CA LEU A 174 -16.86 -11.81 0.23
C LEU A 174 -15.55 -11.23 -0.35
N ALA A 175 -15.50 -11.08 -1.67
CA ALA A 175 -14.38 -10.49 -2.40
C ALA A 175 -14.86 -9.93 -3.75
N PRO A 176 -14.13 -9.02 -4.38
CA PRO A 176 -14.40 -8.59 -5.75
C PRO A 176 -14.48 -9.80 -6.70
N ALA A 177 -15.39 -9.76 -7.67
CA ALA A 177 -15.68 -10.91 -8.55
C ALA A 177 -14.45 -11.40 -9.36
N HIS A 178 -13.52 -10.50 -9.66
CA HIS A 178 -12.28 -10.82 -10.39
C HIS A 178 -11.17 -11.41 -9.52
N LEU A 179 -11.39 -11.51 -8.20
CA LEU A 179 -10.42 -12.01 -7.22
C LEU A 179 -11.06 -13.09 -6.29
N PRO A 180 -11.71 -14.12 -6.84
CA PRO A 180 -12.48 -15.09 -6.05
C PRO A 180 -11.60 -15.99 -5.17
N GLN A 181 -10.33 -16.17 -5.50
CA GLN A 181 -9.41 -17.08 -4.79
C GLN A 181 -8.99 -16.57 -3.40
N GLU A 182 -9.26 -15.31 -3.10
CA GLU A 182 -8.86 -14.69 -1.83
C GLU A 182 -10.09 -14.36 -0.96
N GLN A 183 -11.06 -15.27 -0.94
CA GLN A 183 -12.26 -15.13 -0.14
C GLN A 183 -12.05 -15.67 1.28
N ALA A 184 -12.63 -14.96 2.26
CA ALA A 184 -12.76 -15.45 3.63
C ALA A 184 -13.92 -16.46 3.74
N GLN A 185 -13.96 -17.21 4.85
CA GLN A 185 -15.03 -18.14 5.15
C GLN A 185 -16.34 -17.45 5.54
N ARG A 186 -16.30 -16.23 6.01
CA ARG A 186 -17.45 -15.42 6.44
C ARG A 186 -17.36 -14.00 5.89
N GLY A 187 -18.52 -13.43 5.56
CA GLY A 187 -18.68 -12.01 5.25
C GLY A 187 -18.82 -11.16 6.51
N GLY A 188 -18.72 -9.83 6.36
CA GLY A 188 -18.87 -8.87 7.44
C GLY A 188 -17.59 -8.08 7.73
N HIS A 189 -17.49 -7.55 8.94
CA HIS A 189 -16.36 -6.70 9.36
C HIS A 189 -15.99 -6.94 10.83
N ILE A 190 -14.81 -6.45 11.21
CA ILE A 190 -14.35 -6.49 12.59
C ILE A 190 -15.22 -5.52 13.41
N PRO A 191 -15.76 -5.93 14.58
CA PRO A 191 -16.59 -5.06 15.41
C PRO A 191 -15.92 -3.72 15.69
N THR A 192 -16.72 -2.65 15.73
CA THR A 192 -16.28 -1.26 15.92
C THR A 192 -15.49 -0.64 14.77
N ALA A 193 -15.20 -1.36 13.69
CA ALA A 193 -14.52 -0.80 12.53
C ALA A 193 -15.36 0.28 11.83
N ARG A 194 -14.66 1.29 11.29
CA ARG A 194 -15.24 2.30 10.40
C ARG A 194 -14.94 1.92 8.96
N ASN A 195 -15.96 1.99 8.11
CA ASN A 195 -15.77 1.75 6.67
C ASN A 195 -15.37 3.03 5.95
N VAL A 196 -14.15 3.06 5.44
CA VAL A 196 -13.64 4.16 4.60
C VAL A 196 -13.01 3.52 3.36
N PRO A 197 -13.74 3.34 2.27
CA PRO A 197 -13.19 2.79 1.04
C PRO A 197 -11.91 3.54 0.62
N TRP A 198 -10.85 2.80 0.38
CA TRP A 198 -9.51 3.33 0.12
C TRP A 198 -9.48 4.35 -1.04
N SER A 199 -10.29 4.12 -2.07
CA SER A 199 -10.36 4.99 -3.25
C SER A 199 -10.88 6.39 -2.97
N LYS A 200 -11.57 6.62 -1.83
CA LYS A 200 -12.01 7.96 -1.42
C LYS A 200 -10.86 8.92 -1.12
N ALA A 201 -9.66 8.41 -0.90
CA ALA A 201 -8.47 9.23 -0.63
C ALA A 201 -7.82 9.78 -1.92
N ALA A 202 -8.26 9.33 -3.10
CA ALA A 202 -7.72 9.76 -4.38
C ALA A 202 -8.70 10.64 -5.16
N ASN A 203 -8.15 11.57 -5.95
CA ASN A 203 -8.86 12.35 -6.96
C ASN A 203 -9.10 11.51 -8.22
N GLU A 204 -9.91 12.04 -9.14
CA GLU A 204 -10.20 11.37 -10.41
C GLU A 204 -8.97 11.14 -11.29
N ASP A 205 -7.94 12.00 -11.18
CA ASP A 205 -6.68 11.85 -11.91
C ASP A 205 -5.67 10.90 -11.24
N GLY A 206 -6.04 10.33 -10.09
CA GLY A 206 -5.22 9.38 -9.33
C GLY A 206 -4.33 10.01 -8.26
N THR A 207 -4.24 11.34 -8.21
CA THR A 207 -3.49 12.05 -7.15
C THR A 207 -4.19 11.89 -5.79
N PHE A 208 -3.43 11.96 -4.71
CA PHE A 208 -4.04 12.02 -3.38
C PHE A 208 -4.76 13.35 -3.19
N ARG A 209 -5.90 13.32 -2.51
CA ARG A 209 -6.62 14.52 -2.08
C ARG A 209 -5.73 15.41 -1.22
N SER A 210 -6.09 16.68 -1.09
CA SER A 210 -5.41 17.61 -0.19
C SER A 210 -5.46 17.15 1.27
N ASP A 211 -4.52 17.60 2.08
CA ASP A 211 -4.44 17.23 3.51
C ASP A 211 -5.73 17.57 4.24
N SER A 212 -6.33 18.74 3.94
CA SER A 212 -7.59 19.16 4.55
C SER A 212 -8.78 18.28 4.15
N GLU A 213 -8.84 17.79 2.90
CA GLU A 213 -9.88 16.85 2.46
C GLU A 213 -9.69 15.46 3.06
N LEU A 214 -8.44 15.03 3.21
CA LEU A 214 -8.10 13.76 3.88
C LEU A 214 -8.42 13.83 5.38
N GLU A 215 -8.09 14.93 6.05
CA GLU A 215 -8.51 15.13 7.45
C GLU A 215 -10.04 15.09 7.58
N ALA A 216 -10.77 15.80 6.74
CA ALA A 216 -12.23 15.77 6.76
C ALA A 216 -12.78 14.36 6.54
N LEU A 217 -12.23 13.60 5.59
CA LEU A 217 -12.64 12.22 5.30
C LEU A 217 -12.47 11.30 6.51
N TYR A 218 -11.30 11.32 7.14
CA TYR A 218 -11.01 10.37 8.22
C TYR A 218 -11.46 10.86 9.61
N LYS A 219 -11.27 12.12 9.92
CA LYS A 219 -11.59 12.69 11.23
C LYS A 219 -13.07 13.03 11.36
N ASP A 220 -13.62 13.75 10.37
CA ASP A 220 -14.97 14.31 10.51
C ASP A 220 -16.04 13.34 10.00
N GLU A 221 -15.90 12.78 8.79
CA GLU A 221 -16.88 11.85 8.21
C GLU A 221 -16.79 10.47 8.87
N ALA A 222 -15.60 9.87 8.91
CA ALA A 222 -15.39 8.55 9.49
C ALA A 222 -15.30 8.56 11.03
N ARG A 223 -15.17 9.75 11.64
CA ARG A 223 -15.09 9.95 13.09
C ARG A 223 -13.95 9.17 13.76
N LEU A 224 -12.79 9.10 13.09
CA LEU A 224 -11.61 8.56 13.72
C LEU A 224 -11.06 9.52 14.77
N ASP A 225 -10.73 9.00 15.93
CA ASP A 225 -10.02 9.73 16.96
C ASP A 225 -8.51 9.74 16.66
N PHE A 226 -7.99 10.85 16.15
CA PHE A 226 -6.58 10.99 15.79
C PHE A 226 -5.61 10.91 17.00
N GLY A 227 -6.14 10.92 18.21
CA GLY A 227 -5.37 10.65 19.44
C GLY A 227 -5.22 9.17 19.78
N LYS A 228 -5.85 8.28 19.01
CA LYS A 228 -5.78 6.84 19.22
C LYS A 228 -4.95 6.14 18.17
N ASP A 229 -4.31 5.05 18.58
CA ASP A 229 -3.70 4.10 17.65
C ASP A 229 -4.72 3.62 16.61
N THR A 230 -4.27 3.44 15.39
CA THR A 230 -5.12 3.06 14.26
C THR A 230 -4.58 1.81 13.56
N ILE A 231 -5.48 0.87 13.26
CA ILE A 231 -5.17 -0.29 12.42
C ILE A 231 -6.07 -0.25 11.19
N ALA A 232 -5.45 -0.19 10.01
CA ALA A 232 -6.14 -0.31 8.74
C ALA A 232 -6.09 -1.75 8.23
N TYR A 233 -7.18 -2.23 7.65
CA TYR A 233 -7.25 -3.55 7.02
C TYR A 233 -8.12 -3.54 5.77
N CYS A 234 -7.85 -4.48 4.88
CA CYS A 234 -8.68 -4.68 3.70
C CYS A 234 -9.00 -6.17 3.50
N ARG A 235 -8.60 -6.76 2.37
CA ARG A 235 -8.73 -8.18 2.06
C ARG A 235 -7.42 -8.94 2.32
N ILE A 236 -6.28 -8.44 1.82
CA ILE A 236 -4.94 -9.04 1.97
C ILE A 236 -3.83 -8.02 2.33
N GLY A 237 -4.17 -6.79 2.72
CA GLY A 237 -3.23 -5.77 3.18
C GLY A 237 -2.80 -4.73 2.15
N GLU A 238 -3.10 -4.92 0.87
CA GLU A 238 -2.66 -4.04 -0.23
C GLU A 238 -3.44 -2.71 -0.27
N ARG A 239 -4.78 -2.74 -0.25
CA ARG A 239 -5.62 -1.53 -0.21
C ARG A 239 -5.44 -0.77 1.11
N SER A 240 -5.23 -1.49 2.20
CA SER A 240 -5.01 -0.89 3.50
C SER A 240 -3.62 -0.28 3.65
N ALA A 241 -2.62 -0.74 2.89
CA ALA A 241 -1.33 -0.06 2.81
C ALA A 241 -1.45 1.34 2.19
N HIS A 242 -2.34 1.54 1.20
CA HIS A 242 -2.65 2.86 0.66
C HIS A 242 -3.26 3.78 1.74
N THR A 243 -4.22 3.28 2.53
CA THR A 243 -4.78 4.05 3.66
C THR A 243 -3.75 4.27 4.77
N TRP A 244 -2.91 3.28 5.06
CA TRP A 244 -1.79 3.44 5.98
C TRP A 244 -0.86 4.57 5.52
N PHE A 245 -0.51 4.62 4.23
CA PHE A 245 0.31 5.70 3.67
C PHE A 245 -0.35 7.07 3.87
N VAL A 246 -1.65 7.19 3.65
CA VAL A 246 -2.38 8.44 3.88
C VAL A 246 -2.33 8.85 5.35
N LEU A 247 -2.69 7.95 6.25
CA LEU A 247 -2.80 8.28 7.68
C LEU A 247 -1.43 8.49 8.33
N HIS A 248 -0.46 7.62 8.02
CA HIS A 248 0.86 7.64 8.64
C HIS A 248 1.80 8.66 8.00
N GLU A 249 1.93 8.62 6.66
CA GLU A 249 2.94 9.39 5.96
C GLU A 249 2.44 10.79 5.56
N ILE A 250 1.20 10.92 5.06
CA ILE A 250 0.66 12.22 4.63
C ILE A 250 0.14 13.01 5.82
N LEU A 251 -0.75 12.42 6.64
CA LEU A 251 -1.37 13.09 7.79
C LEU A 251 -0.52 13.03 9.07
N GLY A 252 0.57 12.26 9.07
CA GLY A 252 1.53 12.23 10.16
C GLY A 252 1.03 11.61 11.47
N LEU A 253 0.01 10.75 11.43
CA LEU A 253 -0.47 10.05 12.62
C LEU A 253 0.59 9.02 13.08
N PRO A 254 1.05 9.06 14.34
CA PRO A 254 2.25 8.32 14.76
C PRO A 254 2.06 6.81 14.89
N ASN A 255 0.88 6.33 15.21
CA ASN A 255 0.63 4.93 15.58
C ASN A 255 -0.39 4.30 14.62
N VAL A 256 -0.05 4.25 13.33
CA VAL A 256 -0.88 3.60 12.32
C VAL A 256 -0.21 2.31 11.87
N LYS A 257 -0.93 1.20 11.93
CA LYS A 257 -0.47 -0.10 11.47
C LYS A 257 -1.32 -0.62 10.32
N ASN A 258 -0.67 -1.34 9.41
CA ASN A 258 -1.36 -2.13 8.40
C ASN A 258 -1.52 -3.58 8.90
N TYR A 259 -2.74 -4.11 8.86
CA TYR A 259 -3.02 -5.51 9.10
C TYR A 259 -3.10 -6.24 7.76
N ASP A 260 -2.00 -6.84 7.34
CA ASP A 260 -1.91 -7.53 6.05
C ASP A 260 -2.63 -8.88 6.03
N GLY A 261 -2.78 -9.56 7.17
CA GLY A 261 -3.67 -10.71 7.28
C GLY A 261 -5.10 -10.40 6.84
N SER A 262 -5.58 -9.23 7.21
CA SER A 262 -6.81 -8.61 6.72
C SER A 262 -8.04 -9.54 6.79
N TRP A 263 -9.04 -9.30 5.95
CA TRP A 263 -10.29 -10.05 6.03
C TRP A 263 -10.13 -11.52 5.61
N THR A 264 -9.22 -11.82 4.69
CA THR A 264 -8.94 -13.20 4.29
C THR A 264 -8.48 -14.06 5.47
N GLU A 265 -7.68 -13.50 6.38
CA GLU A 265 -7.33 -14.16 7.64
C GLU A 265 -8.48 -14.05 8.65
N TYR A 266 -8.89 -12.82 9.00
CA TYR A 266 -9.83 -12.58 10.09
C TYR A 266 -11.18 -13.26 9.88
N GLY A 267 -11.75 -13.14 8.69
CA GLY A 267 -13.04 -13.77 8.35
C GLY A 267 -13.00 -15.31 8.22
N SER A 268 -11.80 -15.90 8.33
CA SER A 268 -11.60 -17.37 8.33
C SER A 268 -11.23 -17.90 9.71
N LEU A 269 -11.06 -17.04 10.71
CA LEU A 269 -10.72 -17.47 12.08
C LEU A 269 -11.94 -18.07 12.79
N VAL A 270 -11.69 -19.09 13.58
CA VAL A 270 -12.72 -19.70 14.44
C VAL A 270 -12.87 -18.90 15.73
N GLY A 271 -14.12 -18.54 16.08
CA GLY A 271 -14.44 -17.96 17.38
C GLY A 271 -14.18 -16.46 17.54
N VAL A 272 -13.74 -15.75 16.49
CA VAL A 272 -13.61 -14.29 16.56
C VAL A 272 -14.95 -13.60 16.31
N PRO A 273 -15.19 -12.42 16.94
CA PRO A 273 -16.42 -11.68 16.72
C PRO A 273 -16.46 -11.04 15.33
N ILE A 274 -17.62 -11.12 14.67
CA ILE A 274 -17.90 -10.51 13.37
C ILE A 274 -19.22 -9.73 13.47
N GLU A 275 -19.28 -8.55 12.87
CA GLU A 275 -20.49 -7.78 12.67
C GLU A 275 -20.91 -7.81 11.20
N LEU A 276 -22.24 -7.72 10.96
CA LEU A 276 -22.87 -7.63 9.66
C LEU A 276 -23.64 -6.31 9.55
N GLY A 277 -23.87 -5.86 8.32
CA GLY A 277 -24.66 -4.67 8.04
C GLY A 277 -23.81 -3.45 7.75
N ASP A 278 -24.50 -2.36 7.42
CA ASP A 278 -23.86 -1.11 6.98
C ASP A 278 -23.15 -0.39 8.13
N ALA A 279 -22.17 0.45 7.79
CA ALA A 279 -21.46 1.29 8.74
C ALA A 279 -22.44 2.21 9.49
N ARG A 280 -22.27 2.35 10.81
CA ARG A 280 -23.09 3.19 11.68
C ARG A 280 -22.45 4.57 11.88
#